data_82c86d566be5e8d65c71c5c0beadc41f
#
_entry.id   82c86d566be5e8d65c71c5c0beadc41f
#
_cell.length_a   1.000
_cell.length_b   1.000
_cell.length_c   1.000
_cell.angle_alpha   90.00
_cell.angle_beta   90.00
_cell.angle_gamma   90.00
#
_symmetry.space_group_name_H-M   'P 1'
#
loop_
_entity.id
_entity.type
_entity.pdbx_description
1 polymer ?
#
loop_
_entity_poly.entity_id
_entity_poly.type
_entity_poly.pdbx_seq_one_letter_code
_entity_poly.pdbx_strand_id
1 'polypeptide(L)'
;MTEQQLKDLLADMSLEEKIGQMVQLTANFYGTDMLITGPMGSAKIEPEDMKLCGTILGTSGAAKLKEIQDNAMATQPHHIPMLFMLDVINGFQTIFPIPLAQGCSFEPEIARKGAQIAAKEAAASGLHVTFAPMADLVRDARWGRVMESPGEDPYLNYCFAKAMTEGFQGETPENLKEKGNISACLKHFACYGYPEGGREYDNVELSERTLRQDYLSGYQGAVDGGCRMAMTSFNTLNRVPSTANKWLMRKVLREDLGFDGVLISDYSAVEELIPHGIAEDKREAARLAIEAGVDIDMMSDVYLHYLKELVTSGEVDETLVDEAVLRILKLKNDL
;
A
#
# COMPACT_ATOMS: atom_id res chain seq x y z
N MET A 1 -17.06 -4.81 -13.64
CA MET A 1 -18.09 -5.71 -13.03
C MET A 1 -18.95 -4.89 -12.08
N THR A 2 -20.20 -5.33 -11.80
CA THR A 2 -21.01 -4.77 -10.71
C THR A 2 -20.54 -5.29 -9.36
N GLU A 3 -20.95 -4.63 -8.26
CA GLU A 3 -20.59 -5.12 -6.92
C GLU A 3 -21.10 -6.54 -6.64
N GLN A 4 -22.29 -6.90 -7.14
CA GLN A 4 -22.81 -8.26 -7.00
C GLN A 4 -21.95 -9.27 -7.76
N GLN A 5 -21.51 -8.95 -8.98
CA GLN A 5 -20.61 -9.84 -9.74
C GLN A 5 -19.26 -10.04 -9.06
N LEU A 6 -18.73 -9.02 -8.34
CA LEU A 6 -17.50 -9.18 -7.56
C LEU A 6 -17.71 -10.08 -6.34
N LYS A 7 -18.88 -9.97 -5.68
CA LYS A 7 -19.25 -10.87 -4.58
C LYS A 7 -19.47 -12.32 -5.05
N ASP A 8 -20.07 -12.49 -6.22
CA ASP A 8 -20.27 -13.81 -6.82
C ASP A 8 -18.91 -14.45 -7.20
N LEU A 9 -17.99 -13.65 -7.77
CA LEU A 9 -16.61 -14.10 -8.05
C LEU A 9 -15.89 -14.50 -6.76
N LEU A 10 -15.97 -13.67 -5.71
CA LEU A 10 -15.36 -13.96 -4.41
C LEU A 10 -15.88 -15.27 -3.82
N ALA A 11 -17.18 -15.53 -3.94
CA ALA A 11 -17.81 -16.74 -3.42
C ALA A 11 -17.41 -18.01 -4.20
N ASP A 12 -17.00 -17.87 -5.46
CA ASP A 12 -16.53 -19.00 -6.31
C ASP A 12 -15.03 -19.30 -6.12
N MET A 13 -14.27 -18.38 -5.51
CA MET A 13 -12.83 -18.56 -5.25
C MET A 13 -12.58 -19.50 -4.08
N SER A 14 -11.59 -20.40 -4.24
CA SER A 14 -11.03 -21.17 -3.13
C SER A 14 -10.28 -20.28 -2.14
N LEU A 15 -10.06 -20.77 -0.92
CA LEU A 15 -9.31 -20.02 0.09
C LEU A 15 -7.87 -19.71 -0.37
N GLU A 16 -7.21 -20.63 -1.08
CA GLU A 16 -5.88 -20.45 -1.64
C GLU A 16 -5.86 -19.35 -2.70
N GLU A 17 -6.86 -19.27 -3.57
CA GLU A 17 -7.00 -18.21 -4.56
C GLU A 17 -7.23 -16.85 -3.90
N LYS A 18 -8.06 -16.80 -2.87
CA LYS A 18 -8.27 -15.60 -2.04
C LYS A 18 -6.95 -15.13 -1.42
N ILE A 19 -6.22 -16.02 -0.77
CA ILE A 19 -4.92 -15.69 -0.15
C ILE A 19 -3.91 -15.24 -1.21
N GLY A 20 -3.86 -15.86 -2.37
CA GLY A 20 -2.99 -15.45 -3.46
C GLY A 20 -3.21 -14.00 -3.90
N GLN A 21 -4.46 -13.50 -3.89
CA GLN A 21 -4.75 -12.09 -4.15
C GLN A 21 -4.19 -11.14 -3.09
N MET A 22 -3.97 -11.63 -1.86
CA MET A 22 -3.48 -10.86 -0.71
C MET A 22 -1.96 -10.83 -0.61
N VAL A 23 -1.24 -11.32 -1.63
CA VAL A 23 0.23 -11.41 -1.65
C VAL A 23 0.80 -10.49 -2.71
N GLN A 24 1.88 -9.77 -2.36
CA GLN A 24 2.70 -9.02 -3.29
C GLN A 24 4.12 -9.57 -3.33
N LEU A 25 4.59 -9.92 -4.52
CA LEU A 25 5.96 -10.38 -4.76
C LEU A 25 6.73 -9.38 -5.62
N THR A 26 8.06 -9.42 -5.55
CA THR A 26 8.90 -8.64 -6.46
C THR A 26 8.99 -9.31 -7.84
N ALA A 27 9.21 -8.47 -8.84
CA ALA A 27 9.31 -8.91 -10.24
C ALA A 27 10.46 -9.89 -10.52
N ASN A 28 11.43 -10.00 -9.63
CA ASN A 28 12.54 -10.96 -9.76
C ASN A 28 12.07 -12.40 -9.81
N PHE A 29 11.00 -12.74 -9.11
CA PHE A 29 10.39 -14.06 -9.20
C PHE A 29 9.82 -14.34 -10.60
N TYR A 30 9.56 -13.32 -11.40
CA TYR A 30 9.01 -13.39 -12.75
C TYR A 30 10.06 -13.16 -13.86
N GLY A 31 11.34 -13.39 -13.54
CA GLY A 31 12.42 -13.35 -14.54
C GLY A 31 12.81 -11.94 -14.98
N THR A 32 12.78 -10.98 -14.09
CA THR A 32 13.29 -9.63 -14.34
C THR A 32 14.64 -9.42 -13.65
N ASP A 33 15.54 -8.66 -14.27
CA ASP A 33 16.88 -8.33 -13.72
C ASP A 33 16.83 -7.19 -12.69
N MET A 34 15.80 -7.12 -11.87
CA MET A 34 15.68 -6.06 -10.88
C MET A 34 16.62 -6.27 -9.68
N LEU A 35 17.24 -5.17 -9.25
CA LEU A 35 17.94 -5.14 -7.98
C LEU A 35 16.91 -5.21 -6.85
N ILE A 36 16.99 -6.29 -6.06
CA ILE A 36 16.17 -6.42 -4.86
C ILE A 36 16.81 -5.53 -3.78
N THR A 37 16.05 -4.54 -3.34
CA THR A 37 16.43 -3.68 -2.21
C THR A 37 15.57 -4.07 -1.02
N GLY A 38 16.17 -4.71 -0.02
CA GLY A 38 15.45 -5.12 1.19
C GLY A 38 15.73 -6.57 1.59
N PRO A 39 15.30 -6.99 2.78
CA PRO A 39 15.54 -8.32 3.29
C PRO A 39 14.69 -9.37 2.55
N MET A 40 15.31 -10.09 1.62
CA MET A 40 14.68 -11.27 0.98
C MET A 40 15.07 -12.60 1.65
N GLY A 41 15.85 -12.54 2.72
CA GLY A 41 16.57 -13.69 3.22
C GLY A 41 15.75 -14.82 3.83
N SER A 42 14.47 -14.59 4.13
CA SER A 42 13.62 -15.58 4.82
C SER A 42 12.41 -16.07 4.01
N ALA A 43 12.01 -15.33 2.98
CA ALA A 43 10.83 -15.70 2.18
C ALA A 43 11.11 -16.97 1.34
N LYS A 44 10.25 -17.98 1.51
CA LYS A 44 10.27 -19.22 0.74
C LYS A 44 9.13 -19.20 -0.24
N ILE A 45 9.44 -18.86 -1.50
CA ILE A 45 8.45 -18.76 -2.57
C ILE A 45 8.70 -19.88 -3.58
N GLU A 46 7.74 -20.74 -3.75
CA GLU A 46 7.77 -21.83 -4.73
C GLU A 46 7.08 -21.40 -6.04
N PRO A 47 7.37 -22.05 -7.18
CA PRO A 47 6.73 -21.68 -8.46
C PRO A 47 5.19 -21.78 -8.45
N GLU A 48 4.62 -22.64 -7.61
CA GLU A 48 3.16 -22.75 -7.48
C GLU A 48 2.55 -21.53 -6.78
N ASP A 49 3.23 -20.98 -5.80
CA ASP A 49 2.81 -19.78 -5.07
C ASP A 49 2.67 -18.57 -6.00
N MET A 50 3.58 -18.46 -6.96
CA MET A 50 3.58 -17.38 -7.94
C MET A 50 2.35 -17.38 -8.85
N LYS A 51 1.75 -18.56 -9.09
CA LYS A 51 0.59 -18.68 -10.00
C LYS A 51 -0.65 -17.97 -9.48
N LEU A 52 -0.82 -17.88 -8.16
CA LEU A 52 -1.99 -17.26 -7.53
C LEU A 52 -1.73 -15.82 -7.08
N CYS A 53 -0.48 -15.34 -7.13
CA CYS A 53 -0.10 -14.03 -6.67
C CYS A 53 -0.88 -12.92 -7.39
N GLY A 54 -1.48 -12.03 -6.61
CA GLY A 54 -2.37 -10.98 -7.12
C GLY A 54 -1.67 -9.69 -7.53
N THR A 55 -0.44 -9.43 -7.02
CA THR A 55 0.24 -8.15 -7.21
C THR A 55 1.76 -8.28 -7.32
N ILE A 56 2.39 -7.42 -8.11
CA ILE A 56 3.84 -7.38 -8.29
C ILE A 56 4.38 -5.97 -8.02
N LEU A 57 5.51 -5.93 -7.31
CA LEU A 57 6.29 -4.73 -7.01
C LEU A 57 7.56 -4.67 -7.87
N GLY A 58 7.93 -3.45 -8.27
CA GLY A 58 9.32 -3.14 -8.56
C GLY A 58 9.75 -3.41 -9.99
N THR A 59 8.84 -3.40 -10.97
CA THR A 59 9.20 -3.45 -12.39
C THR A 59 8.32 -2.54 -13.23
N SER A 60 8.80 -2.17 -14.40
CA SER A 60 8.09 -1.35 -15.38
C SER A 60 8.49 -1.75 -16.80
N GLY A 61 7.78 -1.21 -17.78
CA GLY A 61 8.00 -1.50 -19.19
C GLY A 61 6.87 -2.31 -19.80
N ALA A 62 6.07 -1.64 -20.65
CA ALA A 62 4.81 -2.16 -21.17
C ALA A 62 4.90 -3.57 -21.77
N ALA A 63 5.96 -3.86 -22.53
CA ALA A 63 6.13 -5.17 -23.17
C ALA A 63 6.33 -6.28 -22.14
N LYS A 64 7.19 -6.03 -21.12
CA LYS A 64 7.48 -7.03 -20.08
C LYS A 64 6.29 -7.25 -19.15
N LEU A 65 5.64 -6.17 -18.74
CA LEU A 65 4.45 -6.27 -17.89
C LEU A 65 3.30 -6.95 -18.61
N LYS A 66 3.15 -6.71 -19.93
CA LYS A 66 2.16 -7.43 -20.73
C LYS A 66 2.46 -8.93 -20.79
N GLU A 67 3.72 -9.34 -20.97
CA GLU A 67 4.12 -10.76 -20.97
C GLU A 67 3.75 -11.43 -19.64
N ILE A 68 4.08 -10.78 -18.50
CA ILE A 68 3.74 -11.30 -17.17
C ILE A 68 2.22 -11.39 -17.00
N GLN A 69 1.48 -10.35 -17.41
CA GLN A 69 0.02 -10.33 -17.32
C GLN A 69 -0.63 -11.42 -18.17
N ASP A 70 -0.19 -11.58 -19.44
CA ASP A 70 -0.72 -12.61 -20.33
C ASP A 70 -0.51 -14.02 -19.73
N ASN A 71 0.66 -14.27 -19.13
CA ASN A 71 0.95 -15.54 -18.45
C ASN A 71 0.06 -15.74 -17.20
N ALA A 72 -0.11 -14.72 -16.38
CA ALA A 72 -0.99 -14.77 -15.20
C ALA A 72 -2.44 -15.04 -15.61
N MET A 73 -2.95 -14.32 -16.61
CA MET A 73 -4.30 -14.51 -17.15
C MET A 73 -4.53 -15.90 -17.72
N ALA A 74 -3.50 -16.54 -18.27
CA ALA A 74 -3.59 -17.89 -18.81
C ALA A 74 -3.57 -18.99 -17.74
N THR A 75 -2.99 -18.70 -16.56
CA THR A 75 -2.72 -19.72 -15.53
C THR A 75 -3.61 -19.58 -14.29
N GLN A 76 -4.09 -18.38 -13.96
CA GLN A 76 -4.97 -18.18 -12.82
C GLN A 76 -6.38 -18.72 -13.08
N PRO A 77 -6.99 -19.42 -12.12
CA PRO A 77 -8.28 -20.10 -12.33
C PRO A 77 -9.41 -19.17 -12.76
N HIS A 78 -9.51 -17.97 -12.18
CA HIS A 78 -10.54 -16.98 -12.51
C HIS A 78 -10.08 -15.91 -13.46
N HIS A 79 -8.87 -16.03 -14.04
CA HIS A 79 -8.29 -15.04 -14.97
C HIS A 79 -8.29 -13.61 -14.39
N ILE A 80 -8.01 -13.49 -13.08
CA ILE A 80 -7.95 -12.19 -12.41
C ILE A 80 -6.62 -11.50 -12.75
N PRO A 81 -6.62 -10.28 -13.31
CA PRO A 81 -5.38 -9.60 -13.68
C PRO A 81 -4.56 -9.23 -12.45
N MET A 82 -3.23 -9.23 -12.61
CA MET A 82 -2.29 -8.76 -11.59
C MET A 82 -2.24 -7.23 -11.56
N LEU A 83 -1.94 -6.65 -10.41
CA LEU A 83 -1.60 -5.23 -10.28
C LEU A 83 -0.07 -5.05 -10.25
N PHE A 84 0.43 -4.13 -11.05
CA PHE A 84 1.84 -3.74 -11.08
C PHE A 84 2.01 -2.41 -10.35
N MET A 85 2.89 -2.40 -9.34
CA MET A 85 3.07 -1.29 -8.41
C MET A 85 4.53 -0.85 -8.34
N LEU A 86 4.76 0.45 -8.16
CA LEU A 86 6.09 1.04 -8.04
C LEU A 86 6.04 2.36 -7.26
N ASP A 87 7.17 2.77 -6.69
CA ASP A 87 7.32 4.11 -6.12
C ASP A 87 7.51 5.16 -7.22
N VAL A 88 6.48 5.97 -7.46
CA VAL A 88 6.50 7.10 -8.39
C VAL A 88 6.23 8.37 -7.58
N ILE A 89 7.21 8.80 -6.77
CA ILE A 89 7.03 9.82 -5.73
C ILE A 89 7.15 11.24 -6.31
N ASN A 90 8.21 11.49 -7.08
CA ASN A 90 8.49 12.81 -7.66
C ASN A 90 8.82 12.71 -9.16
N GLY A 91 8.02 11.97 -9.88
CA GLY A 91 8.17 11.71 -11.30
C GLY A 91 8.46 10.25 -11.62
N PHE A 92 8.43 9.91 -12.92
CA PHE A 92 8.73 8.57 -13.42
C PHE A 92 9.84 8.65 -14.49
N GLN A 93 9.53 9.01 -15.73
CA GLN A 93 10.55 9.33 -16.75
C GLN A 93 11.01 10.77 -16.60
N THR A 94 10.07 11.70 -16.42
CA THR A 94 10.33 13.08 -16.08
C THR A 94 10.46 13.21 -14.56
N ILE A 95 11.64 13.67 -14.11
CA ILE A 95 11.92 13.86 -12.68
C ILE A 95 11.58 15.29 -12.29
N PHE A 96 10.73 15.44 -11.26
CA PHE A 96 10.34 16.71 -10.65
C PHE A 96 11.16 16.98 -9.37
N PRO A 97 11.12 18.20 -8.82
CA PRO A 97 11.67 18.46 -7.50
C PRO A 97 11.09 17.50 -6.44
N ILE A 98 11.91 17.13 -5.47
CA ILE A 98 11.46 16.28 -4.35
C ILE A 98 10.28 16.92 -3.61
N PRO A 99 9.40 16.14 -2.95
CA PRO A 99 8.22 16.66 -2.26
C PRO A 99 8.54 17.80 -1.28
N LEU A 100 9.65 17.73 -0.55
CA LEU A 100 10.08 18.81 0.34
C LEU A 100 10.33 20.14 -0.43
N ALA A 101 10.96 20.07 -1.58
CA ALA A 101 11.18 21.26 -2.42
C ALA A 101 9.86 21.77 -3.03
N GLN A 102 8.93 20.87 -3.38
CA GLN A 102 7.58 21.25 -3.79
C GLN A 102 6.85 21.95 -2.64
N GLY A 103 6.93 21.42 -1.40
CA GLY A 103 6.37 22.03 -0.20
C GLY A 103 6.86 23.47 0.04
N CYS A 104 8.14 23.74 -0.24
CA CYS A 104 8.70 25.11 -0.15
C CYS A 104 8.07 26.13 -1.12
N SER A 105 7.34 25.68 -2.13
CA SER A 105 6.60 26.57 -3.03
C SER A 105 5.31 27.12 -2.41
N PHE A 106 4.75 26.45 -1.42
CA PHE A 106 3.40 26.68 -0.86
C PHE A 106 2.26 26.56 -1.90
N GLU A 107 2.53 25.89 -3.03
CA GLU A 107 1.63 25.77 -4.19
C GLU A 107 1.30 24.29 -4.48
N PRO A 108 0.26 23.68 -3.86
CA PRO A 108 -0.10 22.29 -4.06
C PRO A 108 -0.37 21.91 -5.52
N GLU A 109 -0.80 22.88 -6.34
CA GLU A 109 -1.05 22.69 -7.78
C GLU A 109 0.20 22.25 -8.55
N ILE A 110 1.38 22.61 -8.09
CA ILE A 110 2.66 22.14 -8.69
C ILE A 110 2.79 20.63 -8.51
N ALA A 111 2.49 20.13 -7.31
CA ALA A 111 2.51 18.70 -7.01
C ALA A 111 1.44 17.95 -7.82
N ARG A 112 0.23 18.50 -7.93
CA ARG A 112 -0.85 17.91 -8.75
C ARG A 112 -0.43 17.74 -10.20
N LYS A 113 0.12 18.78 -10.82
CA LYS A 113 0.60 18.72 -12.22
C LYS A 113 1.75 17.73 -12.40
N GLY A 114 2.70 17.70 -11.46
CA GLY A 114 3.78 16.73 -11.47
C GLY A 114 3.27 15.31 -11.42
N ALA A 115 2.32 15.03 -10.52
CA ALA A 115 1.68 13.72 -10.37
C ALA A 115 0.89 13.31 -11.63
N GLN A 116 0.19 14.23 -12.29
CA GLN A 116 -0.51 13.97 -13.56
C GLN A 116 0.43 13.53 -14.69
N ILE A 117 1.59 14.16 -14.79
CA ILE A 117 2.59 13.80 -15.80
C ILE A 117 3.18 12.43 -15.46
N ALA A 118 3.58 12.24 -14.20
CA ALA A 118 4.12 10.98 -13.71
C ALA A 118 3.14 9.80 -13.89
N ALA A 119 1.84 10.02 -13.62
CA ALA A 119 0.79 9.03 -13.84
C ALA A 119 0.71 8.60 -15.31
N LYS A 120 0.71 9.54 -16.25
CA LYS A 120 0.65 9.25 -17.69
C LYS A 120 1.85 8.43 -18.15
N GLU A 121 3.04 8.78 -17.68
CA GLU A 121 4.28 8.07 -18.01
C GLU A 121 4.28 6.66 -17.40
N ALA A 122 3.87 6.52 -16.14
CA ALA A 122 3.79 5.25 -15.41
C ALA A 122 2.74 4.31 -16.02
N ALA A 123 1.54 4.82 -16.31
CA ALA A 123 0.48 4.08 -16.99
C ALA A 123 0.92 3.60 -18.39
N ALA A 124 1.62 4.45 -19.15
CA ALA A 124 2.17 4.05 -20.45
C ALA A 124 3.23 2.96 -20.34
N SER A 125 3.88 2.83 -19.18
CA SER A 125 4.82 1.73 -18.87
C SER A 125 4.16 0.48 -18.29
N GLY A 126 2.82 0.49 -18.13
CA GLY A 126 2.04 -0.65 -17.65
C GLY A 126 1.84 -0.70 -16.14
N LEU A 127 2.15 0.37 -15.41
CA LEU A 127 1.89 0.46 -13.97
C LEU A 127 0.44 0.81 -13.68
N HIS A 128 -0.10 0.25 -12.61
CA HIS A 128 -1.46 0.45 -12.13
C HIS A 128 -1.54 1.27 -10.84
N VAL A 129 -0.50 1.20 -9.99
CA VAL A 129 -0.48 1.83 -8.67
C VAL A 129 0.87 2.47 -8.42
N THR A 130 0.87 3.66 -7.80
CA THR A 130 2.05 4.27 -7.21
C THR A 130 1.97 4.27 -5.68
N PHE A 131 3.12 4.03 -5.01
CA PHE A 131 3.25 4.21 -3.56
C PHE A 131 3.52 5.67 -3.21
N ALA A 132 2.56 6.52 -3.57
CA ALA A 132 2.51 7.96 -3.30
C ALA A 132 1.05 8.43 -3.23
N PRO A 133 0.73 9.52 -2.51
CA PRO A 133 1.65 10.45 -1.84
C PRO A 133 2.21 9.90 -0.53
N MET A 134 3.42 10.36 -0.19
CA MET A 134 3.93 10.25 1.17
C MET A 134 3.32 11.39 1.99
N ALA A 135 2.45 11.02 2.92
CA ALA A 135 1.62 11.95 3.70
C ALA A 135 2.09 12.12 5.15
N ASP A 136 3.27 11.60 5.46
CA ASP A 136 3.88 11.76 6.78
C ASP A 136 4.24 13.22 7.05
N LEU A 137 3.73 13.77 8.16
CA LEU A 137 4.14 15.06 8.66
C LEU A 137 5.52 14.95 9.31
N VAL A 138 6.47 15.77 8.89
CA VAL A 138 7.85 15.73 9.38
C VAL A 138 8.21 17.00 10.13
N ARG A 139 8.53 16.86 11.43
CA ARG A 139 9.01 17.95 12.29
C ARG A 139 10.45 17.75 12.77
N ASP A 140 11.03 16.59 12.57
CA ASP A 140 12.44 16.30 12.88
C ASP A 140 13.24 16.13 11.60
N ALA A 141 14.04 17.14 11.27
CA ALA A 141 14.87 17.16 10.05
C ALA A 141 15.99 16.10 10.05
N ARG A 142 16.22 15.37 11.16
CA ARG A 142 17.19 14.27 11.23
C ARG A 142 16.66 12.99 10.60
N TRP A 143 15.33 12.86 10.43
CA TRP A 143 14.76 11.68 9.78
C TRP A 143 15.22 11.55 8.33
N GLY A 144 15.71 10.38 7.96
CA GLY A 144 16.35 10.14 6.65
C GLY A 144 15.41 10.30 5.45
N ARG A 145 14.09 10.20 5.65
CA ARG A 145 13.07 10.31 4.60
C ARG A 145 12.36 11.67 4.55
N VAL A 146 12.89 12.68 5.23
CA VAL A 146 12.32 14.04 5.24
C VAL A 146 12.09 14.60 3.83
N MET A 147 12.93 14.21 2.89
CA MET A 147 12.85 14.65 1.48
C MET A 147 11.57 14.21 0.77
N GLU A 148 10.92 13.15 1.23
CA GLU A 148 9.69 12.63 0.63
C GLU A 148 8.41 13.34 1.14
N SER A 149 8.51 14.14 2.21
CA SER A 149 7.39 14.88 2.82
C SER A 149 7.32 16.32 2.29
N PRO A 150 6.12 16.90 2.17
CA PRO A 150 5.99 18.34 1.87
C PRO A 150 6.37 19.25 3.05
N GLY A 151 6.64 18.72 4.26
CA GLY A 151 7.18 19.45 5.39
C GLY A 151 6.43 19.30 6.71
N GLU A 152 6.44 20.38 7.53
CA GLU A 152 6.05 20.33 8.94
C GLU A 152 4.66 20.94 9.24
N ASP A 153 4.03 21.59 8.26
CA ASP A 153 2.72 22.22 8.45
C ASP A 153 1.59 21.22 8.15
N PRO A 154 0.69 20.93 9.12
CA PRO A 154 -0.37 19.94 8.94
C PRO A 154 -1.35 20.29 7.83
N TYR A 155 -1.72 21.58 7.68
CA TYR A 155 -2.67 21.98 6.66
C TYR A 155 -2.05 21.95 5.26
N LEU A 156 -0.81 22.39 5.12
CA LEU A 156 -0.10 22.31 3.86
C LEU A 156 0.10 20.85 3.43
N ASN A 157 0.44 19.97 4.38
CA ASN A 157 0.55 18.53 4.13
C ASN A 157 -0.80 17.94 3.64
N TYR A 158 -1.92 18.32 4.26
CA TYR A 158 -3.26 17.97 3.77
C TYR A 158 -3.45 18.41 2.32
N CYS A 159 -3.17 19.67 2.00
CA CYS A 159 -3.36 20.21 0.65
C CYS A 159 -2.48 19.50 -0.39
N PHE A 160 -1.22 19.23 -0.07
CA PHE A 160 -0.30 18.52 -0.98
C PHE A 160 -0.70 17.05 -1.18
N ALA A 161 -1.04 16.34 -0.11
CA ALA A 161 -1.46 14.94 -0.22
C ALA A 161 -2.74 14.79 -1.06
N LYS A 162 -3.72 15.68 -0.87
CA LYS A 162 -4.92 15.74 -1.69
C LYS A 162 -4.59 16.02 -3.16
N ALA A 163 -3.82 17.08 -3.42
CA ALA A 163 -3.45 17.48 -4.77
C ALA A 163 -2.67 16.40 -5.53
N MET A 164 -1.73 15.72 -4.87
CA MET A 164 -1.00 14.60 -5.47
C MET A 164 -1.91 13.42 -5.79
N THR A 165 -2.81 13.05 -4.85
CA THR A 165 -3.79 11.97 -5.07
C THR A 165 -4.66 12.27 -6.29
N GLU A 166 -5.25 13.47 -6.35
CA GLU A 166 -6.04 13.93 -7.51
C GLU A 166 -5.20 13.98 -8.81
N GLY A 167 -3.92 14.28 -8.68
CA GLY A 167 -2.99 14.27 -9.79
C GLY A 167 -2.76 12.88 -10.39
N PHE A 168 -2.61 11.85 -9.56
CA PHE A 168 -2.43 10.47 -10.00
C PHE A 168 -3.71 9.83 -10.51
N GLN A 169 -4.85 10.06 -9.84
CA GLN A 169 -6.11 9.34 -10.07
C GLN A 169 -7.17 10.14 -10.86
N GLY A 170 -7.03 11.45 -10.94
CA GLY A 170 -8.10 12.38 -11.31
C GLY A 170 -8.92 12.83 -10.10
N GLU A 171 -9.81 13.79 -10.31
CA GLU A 171 -10.53 14.50 -9.25
C GLU A 171 -11.80 13.75 -8.77
N THR A 172 -12.25 12.76 -9.52
CA THR A 172 -13.40 11.92 -9.17
C THR A 172 -13.07 10.45 -9.25
N PRO A 173 -13.80 9.57 -8.53
CA PRO A 173 -13.57 8.12 -8.60
C PRO A 173 -13.63 7.53 -10.01
N GLU A 174 -14.47 8.10 -10.88
CA GLU A 174 -14.64 7.67 -12.26
C GLU A 174 -13.42 7.95 -13.11
N ASN A 175 -12.67 9.02 -12.79
CA ASN A 175 -11.46 9.39 -13.53
C ASN A 175 -10.36 8.34 -13.42
N LEU A 176 -10.34 7.51 -12.39
CA LEU A 176 -9.35 6.45 -12.26
C LEU A 176 -9.37 5.48 -13.46
N LYS A 177 -10.54 5.30 -14.10
CA LYS A 177 -10.71 4.48 -15.31
C LYS A 177 -10.21 5.16 -16.58
N GLU A 178 -9.88 6.44 -16.52
CA GLU A 178 -9.39 7.16 -17.68
C GLU A 178 -7.95 6.78 -18.00
N LYS A 179 -7.67 6.62 -19.29
CA LYS A 179 -6.33 6.26 -19.76
C LYS A 179 -5.29 7.29 -19.34
N GLY A 180 -4.26 6.83 -18.66
CA GLY A 180 -3.15 7.65 -18.19
C GLY A 180 -3.23 7.99 -16.70
N ASN A 181 -4.29 7.57 -16.00
CA ASN A 181 -4.36 7.63 -14.54
C ASN A 181 -3.90 6.30 -13.93
N ILE A 182 -3.42 6.36 -12.69
CA ILE A 182 -3.02 5.22 -11.87
C ILE A 182 -3.53 5.42 -10.44
N SER A 183 -3.72 4.35 -9.69
CA SER A 183 -4.12 4.46 -8.28
C SER A 183 -3.00 5.04 -7.43
N ALA A 184 -3.35 5.98 -6.57
CA ALA A 184 -2.49 6.44 -5.48
C ALA A 184 -2.54 5.47 -4.30
N CYS A 185 -1.45 5.44 -3.52
CA CYS A 185 -1.35 4.74 -2.24
C CYS A 185 -0.74 5.69 -1.22
N LEU A 186 -1.58 6.20 -0.31
CA LEU A 186 -1.08 7.07 0.76
C LEU A 186 -0.14 6.29 1.68
N LYS A 187 0.94 6.92 2.11
CA LYS A 187 1.93 6.29 3.00
C LYS A 187 2.59 7.31 3.93
N HIS A 188 3.13 6.87 5.06
CA HIS A 188 3.01 5.56 5.70
C HIS A 188 2.10 5.71 6.92
N PHE A 189 1.04 4.96 7.00
CA PHE A 189 0.02 5.11 8.04
C PHE A 189 0.41 4.32 9.30
N ALA A 190 0.82 5.01 10.43
CA ALA A 190 0.83 6.45 10.57
C ALA A 190 2.03 6.93 11.39
N CYS A 191 2.30 8.24 11.22
CA CYS A 191 3.28 8.99 12.01
C CYS A 191 4.73 8.59 11.79
N TYR A 192 5.10 7.98 10.68
CA TYR A 192 6.46 7.54 10.42
C TYR A 192 7.46 8.72 10.35
N GLY A 193 7.00 9.93 10.07
CA GLY A 193 7.81 11.15 10.09
C GLY A 193 8.15 11.71 11.48
N TYR A 194 7.80 11.02 12.58
CA TYR A 194 8.05 11.46 13.94
C TYR A 194 8.67 10.39 14.84
N PRO A 195 9.65 9.60 14.36
CA PRO A 195 10.29 8.60 15.21
C PRO A 195 11.21 9.25 16.25
N GLU A 196 11.38 8.60 17.38
CA GLU A 196 12.25 9.08 18.44
C GLU A 196 13.68 9.34 17.94
N GLY A 197 14.15 10.57 18.14
CA GLY A 197 15.49 11.00 17.72
C GLY A 197 15.70 11.05 16.20
N GLY A 198 14.63 11.02 15.39
CA GLY A 198 14.72 10.99 13.93
C GLY A 198 15.23 9.66 13.36
N ARG A 199 15.19 8.57 14.15
CA ARG A 199 15.73 7.27 13.74
C ARG A 199 14.67 6.44 13.03
N GLU A 200 15.04 5.87 11.90
CA GLU A 200 14.20 4.93 11.16
C GLU A 200 13.72 3.77 12.05
N TYR A 201 12.48 3.31 11.84
CA TYR A 201 11.85 2.21 12.57
C TYR A 201 11.61 2.43 14.07
N ASP A 202 12.04 3.56 14.62
CA ASP A 202 11.93 3.78 16.06
C ASP A 202 10.49 4.12 16.49
N ASN A 203 10.26 4.06 17.78
CA ASN A 203 8.94 4.31 18.36
C ASN A 203 8.51 5.77 18.16
N VAL A 204 7.21 5.94 17.97
CA VAL A 204 6.53 7.23 17.99
C VAL A 204 5.62 7.27 19.22
N GLU A 205 5.84 8.20 20.12
CA GLU A 205 5.03 8.35 21.31
C GLU A 205 4.25 9.67 21.26
N LEU A 206 2.94 9.57 21.09
CA LEU A 206 2.02 10.69 20.92
C LEU A 206 0.76 10.51 21.76
N SER A 207 0.23 11.64 22.29
CA SER A 207 -1.16 11.63 22.75
C SER A 207 -2.11 11.48 21.55
N GLU A 208 -3.28 10.87 21.76
CA GLU A 208 -4.32 10.78 20.73
C GLU A 208 -4.72 12.16 20.20
N ARG A 209 -4.75 13.18 21.08
CA ARG A 209 -5.03 14.56 20.69
C ARG A 209 -4.01 15.07 19.66
N THR A 210 -2.72 14.90 19.92
CA THR A 210 -1.65 15.35 19.02
C THR A 210 -1.70 14.57 17.69
N LEU A 211 -1.93 13.26 17.78
CA LEU A 211 -2.13 12.42 16.60
C LEU A 211 -3.23 12.99 15.69
N ARG A 212 -4.42 13.20 16.25
CA ARG A 212 -5.59 13.67 15.49
C ARG A 212 -5.46 15.10 14.98
N GLN A 213 -4.90 15.98 15.79
CA GLN A 213 -4.80 17.40 15.46
C GLN A 213 -3.72 17.67 14.38
N ASP A 214 -2.58 17.00 14.49
CA ASP A 214 -1.40 17.32 13.69
C ASP A 214 -1.10 16.25 12.63
N TYR A 215 -0.97 14.98 13.05
CA TYR A 215 -0.37 13.93 12.21
C TYR A 215 -1.33 13.23 11.26
N LEU A 216 -2.64 13.25 11.54
CA LEU A 216 -3.61 12.63 10.63
C LEU A 216 -4.02 13.53 9.45
N SER A 217 -3.64 14.80 9.48
CA SER A 217 -4.06 15.80 8.48
C SER A 217 -3.66 15.42 7.05
N GLY A 218 -2.40 15.04 6.81
CA GLY A 218 -1.92 14.63 5.50
C GLY A 218 -2.66 13.39 4.95
N TYR A 219 -2.87 12.40 5.80
CA TYR A 219 -3.61 11.19 5.41
C TYR A 219 -5.07 11.50 5.09
N GLN A 220 -5.73 12.37 5.88
CA GLN A 220 -7.08 12.84 5.58
C GLN A 220 -7.12 13.54 4.21
N GLY A 221 -6.10 14.36 3.89
CA GLY A 221 -6.00 15.00 2.58
C GLY A 221 -5.98 14.00 1.43
N ALA A 222 -5.22 12.91 1.56
CA ALA A 222 -5.20 11.85 0.56
C ALA A 222 -6.54 11.10 0.46
N VAL A 223 -7.18 10.81 1.60
CA VAL A 223 -8.51 10.17 1.62
C VAL A 223 -9.56 11.08 0.97
N ASP A 224 -9.58 12.38 1.29
CA ASP A 224 -10.48 13.36 0.67
C ASP A 224 -10.20 13.58 -0.82
N GLY A 225 -8.98 13.30 -1.29
CA GLY A 225 -8.59 13.21 -2.69
C GLY A 225 -9.02 11.90 -3.37
N GLY A 226 -9.69 11.00 -2.65
CA GLY A 226 -10.19 9.73 -3.17
C GLY A 226 -9.15 8.62 -3.27
N CYS A 227 -8.06 8.66 -2.48
CA CYS A 227 -7.00 7.67 -2.50
C CYS A 227 -7.54 6.24 -2.34
N ARG A 228 -7.11 5.32 -3.22
CA ARG A 228 -7.65 3.95 -3.26
C ARG A 228 -6.82 2.92 -2.52
N MET A 229 -5.59 3.27 -2.13
CA MET A 229 -4.74 2.41 -1.32
C MET A 229 -4.10 3.19 -0.16
N ALA A 230 -3.79 2.48 0.91
CA ALA A 230 -3.00 2.97 2.02
C ALA A 230 -1.92 1.94 2.37
N MET A 231 -0.77 2.40 2.85
CA MET A 231 0.34 1.55 3.28
C MET A 231 0.60 1.75 4.77
N THR A 232 0.75 0.64 5.52
CA THR A 232 1.13 0.70 6.93
C THR A 232 2.56 1.22 7.08
N SER A 233 2.89 1.79 8.23
CA SER A 233 4.24 2.27 8.51
C SER A 233 5.07 1.25 9.28
N PHE A 234 6.41 1.37 9.19
CA PHE A 234 7.35 0.49 9.88
C PHE A 234 7.46 0.75 11.39
N ASN A 235 7.20 1.98 11.85
CA ASN A 235 7.37 2.36 13.23
C ASN A 235 6.29 1.75 14.14
N THR A 236 6.59 1.78 15.43
CA THR A 236 5.56 1.59 16.45
C THR A 236 4.93 2.93 16.82
N LEU A 237 3.61 2.95 17.03
CA LEU A 237 2.88 4.06 17.63
C LEU A 237 2.50 3.67 19.04
N ASN A 238 3.02 4.41 20.04
CA ASN A 238 2.83 4.10 21.45
C ASN A 238 3.16 2.62 21.76
N ARG A 239 4.29 2.15 21.22
CA ARG A 239 4.84 0.79 21.35
C ARG A 239 4.05 -0.33 20.68
N VAL A 240 3.05 -0.01 19.85
CA VAL A 240 2.33 -0.98 19.04
C VAL A 240 2.76 -0.81 17.58
N PRO A 241 3.34 -1.84 16.91
CA PRO A 241 3.67 -1.76 15.49
C PRO A 241 2.44 -1.40 14.65
N SER A 242 2.58 -0.44 13.75
CA SER A 242 1.45 0.08 12.97
C SER A 242 0.74 -1.04 12.21
N THR A 243 1.46 -1.99 11.63
CA THR A 243 0.93 -3.14 10.88
C THR A 243 0.04 -4.07 11.72
N ALA A 244 0.24 -4.14 13.04
CA ALA A 244 -0.59 -4.91 13.97
C ALA A 244 -1.55 -4.05 14.80
N ASN A 245 -1.59 -2.75 14.57
CA ASN A 245 -2.38 -1.84 15.38
C ASN A 245 -3.84 -1.77 14.91
N LYS A 246 -4.65 -2.69 15.40
CA LYS A 246 -6.09 -2.79 15.08
C LYS A 246 -6.85 -1.50 15.29
N TRP A 247 -6.58 -0.77 16.39
CA TRP A 247 -7.21 0.53 16.64
C TRP A 247 -6.86 1.55 15.56
N LEU A 248 -5.57 1.64 15.21
CA LEU A 248 -5.10 2.58 14.21
C LEU A 248 -5.68 2.27 12.82
N MET A 249 -5.68 1.00 12.40
CA MET A 249 -6.11 0.61 11.06
C MET A 249 -7.64 0.56 10.91
N ARG A 250 -8.36 -0.06 11.87
CA ARG A 250 -9.80 -0.22 11.74
C ARG A 250 -10.55 1.01 12.25
N LYS A 251 -10.21 1.52 13.45
CA LYS A 251 -10.94 2.65 14.02
C LYS A 251 -10.51 3.98 13.39
N VAL A 252 -9.20 4.27 13.39
CA VAL A 252 -8.74 5.59 12.93
C VAL A 252 -8.79 5.68 11.40
N LEU A 253 -8.13 4.77 10.68
CA LEU A 253 -8.06 4.87 9.21
C LEU A 253 -9.44 4.64 8.57
N ARG A 254 -10.11 3.53 8.88
CA ARG A 254 -11.34 3.16 8.16
C ARG A 254 -12.56 3.91 8.66
N GLU A 255 -12.80 3.95 9.99
CA GLU A 255 -14.03 4.57 10.51
C GLU A 255 -13.91 6.10 10.61
N ASP A 256 -12.83 6.61 11.24
CA ASP A 256 -12.73 8.04 11.55
C ASP A 256 -12.33 8.87 10.32
N LEU A 257 -11.36 8.40 9.51
CA LEU A 257 -10.96 9.07 8.27
C LEU A 257 -11.83 8.67 7.06
N GLY A 258 -12.64 7.61 7.17
CA GLY A 258 -13.55 7.17 6.10
C GLY A 258 -12.87 6.43 4.95
N PHE A 259 -11.71 5.81 5.18
CA PHE A 259 -10.98 5.07 4.14
C PHE A 259 -11.59 3.70 3.87
N ASP A 260 -12.03 3.45 2.65
CA ASP A 260 -12.66 2.18 2.20
C ASP A 260 -11.80 1.36 1.22
N GLY A 261 -10.61 1.84 0.88
CA GLY A 261 -9.69 1.23 -0.07
C GLY A 261 -8.86 0.06 0.48
N VAL A 262 -7.88 -0.37 -0.30
CA VAL A 262 -6.97 -1.47 0.03
C VAL A 262 -5.87 -1.01 0.98
N LEU A 263 -5.63 -1.76 2.06
CA LEU A 263 -4.53 -1.54 2.99
C LEU A 263 -3.41 -2.56 2.71
N ILE A 264 -2.26 -2.10 2.27
CA ILE A 264 -1.07 -2.93 2.06
C ILE A 264 -0.07 -2.71 3.20
N SER A 265 0.66 -3.75 3.61
CA SER A 265 1.80 -3.57 4.51
C SER A 265 2.92 -2.81 3.80
N ASP A 266 3.84 -2.18 4.55
CA ASP A 266 5.13 -1.82 4.00
C ASP A 266 5.99 -3.08 3.77
N TYR A 267 7.14 -2.93 3.14
CA TYR A 267 8.02 -4.03 2.71
C TYR A 267 8.41 -4.93 3.87
N SER A 268 7.98 -6.19 3.84
CA SER A 268 8.16 -7.19 4.91
C SER A 268 7.61 -6.80 6.29
N ALA A 269 6.81 -5.75 6.41
CA ALA A 269 6.37 -5.24 7.72
C ALA A 269 5.46 -6.21 8.49
N VAL A 270 4.85 -7.20 7.83
CA VAL A 270 4.15 -8.28 8.53
C VAL A 270 5.15 -9.20 9.25
N GLU A 271 6.23 -9.59 8.59
CA GLU A 271 7.29 -10.40 9.21
C GLU A 271 8.02 -9.64 10.32
N GLU A 272 8.17 -8.32 10.17
CA GLU A 272 8.82 -7.45 11.16
C GLU A 272 8.08 -7.36 12.51
N LEU A 273 6.84 -7.85 12.61
CA LEU A 273 6.15 -7.98 13.90
C LEU A 273 6.91 -8.90 14.87
N ILE A 274 7.74 -9.82 14.35
CA ILE A 274 8.60 -10.70 15.16
C ILE A 274 9.74 -9.91 15.82
N PRO A 275 10.63 -9.21 15.08
CA PRO A 275 11.68 -8.41 15.71
C PRO A 275 11.14 -7.22 16.52
N HIS A 276 9.94 -6.73 16.26
CA HIS A 276 9.24 -5.78 17.13
C HIS A 276 8.79 -6.39 18.47
N GLY A 277 8.85 -7.73 18.60
CA GLY A 277 8.55 -8.45 19.84
C GLY A 277 7.06 -8.54 20.16
N ILE A 278 6.18 -8.35 19.18
CA ILE A 278 4.73 -8.49 19.37
C ILE A 278 4.20 -9.82 18.83
N ALA A 279 4.91 -10.46 17.91
CA ALA A 279 4.62 -11.80 17.43
C ALA A 279 5.74 -12.77 17.81
N GLU A 280 5.40 -13.98 18.21
CA GLU A 280 6.36 -15.04 18.53
C GLU A 280 6.97 -15.64 17.25
N ASP A 281 6.14 -15.78 16.21
CA ASP A 281 6.51 -16.38 14.93
C ASP A 281 5.71 -15.80 13.75
N LYS A 282 5.96 -16.28 12.53
CA LYS A 282 5.26 -15.86 11.31
C LYS A 282 3.75 -16.15 11.36
N ARG A 283 3.36 -17.22 12.02
CA ARG A 283 1.94 -17.60 12.16
C ARG A 283 1.18 -16.59 13.02
N GLU A 284 1.74 -16.19 14.15
CA GLU A 284 1.17 -15.14 14.97
C GLU A 284 1.20 -13.78 14.28
N ALA A 285 2.26 -13.47 13.54
CA ALA A 285 2.35 -12.27 12.72
C ALA A 285 1.22 -12.19 11.69
N ALA A 286 0.92 -13.29 10.97
CA ALA A 286 -0.21 -13.37 10.05
C ALA A 286 -1.54 -13.06 10.73
N ARG A 287 -1.80 -13.67 11.88
CA ARG A 287 -3.03 -13.45 12.64
C ARG A 287 -3.18 -11.98 13.07
N LEU A 288 -2.15 -11.40 13.65
CA LEU A 288 -2.18 -10.01 14.11
C LEU A 288 -2.42 -9.02 12.98
N ALA A 289 -1.74 -9.21 11.83
CA ALA A 289 -1.87 -8.33 10.68
C ALA A 289 -3.26 -8.39 10.03
N ILE A 290 -3.81 -9.60 9.80
CA ILE A 290 -5.16 -9.74 9.21
C ILE A 290 -6.24 -9.21 10.15
N GLU A 291 -6.13 -9.45 11.46
CA GLU A 291 -7.04 -8.91 12.47
C GLU A 291 -6.97 -7.36 12.53
N ALA A 292 -5.79 -6.80 12.33
CA ALA A 292 -5.61 -5.35 12.21
C ALA A 292 -6.25 -4.78 10.94
N GLY A 293 -6.45 -5.60 9.90
CA GLY A 293 -7.12 -5.22 8.66
C GLY A 293 -6.18 -4.94 7.51
N VAL A 294 -4.96 -5.51 7.54
CA VAL A 294 -4.02 -5.48 6.40
C VAL A 294 -4.51 -6.42 5.32
N ASP A 295 -4.76 -5.88 4.13
CA ASP A 295 -5.34 -6.62 3.01
C ASP A 295 -4.28 -7.31 2.14
N ILE A 296 -3.09 -6.69 2.00
CA ILE A 296 -1.98 -7.24 1.19
C ILE A 296 -0.70 -7.27 2.02
N ASP A 297 -0.06 -8.43 2.04
CA ASP A 297 1.27 -8.65 2.60
C ASP A 297 2.34 -8.37 1.52
N MET A 298 3.09 -7.26 1.70
CA MET A 298 4.14 -6.86 0.77
C MET A 298 5.44 -7.59 1.11
N MET A 299 5.88 -8.42 0.19
CA MET A 299 7.21 -9.06 0.17
C MET A 299 7.59 -9.91 1.39
N SER A 300 6.62 -10.38 2.15
CA SER A 300 6.83 -11.51 3.04
C SER A 300 6.08 -12.75 2.56
N ASP A 301 6.40 -13.91 3.11
CA ASP A 301 5.69 -15.16 2.83
C ASP A 301 4.65 -15.50 3.91
N VAL A 302 4.32 -14.52 4.75
CA VAL A 302 3.58 -14.75 5.99
C VAL A 302 2.12 -15.08 5.69
N TYR A 303 1.42 -14.28 4.89
CA TYR A 303 0.04 -14.60 4.51
C TYR A 303 -0.04 -15.88 3.68
N LEU A 304 0.87 -16.03 2.74
CA LEU A 304 0.93 -17.16 1.83
C LEU A 304 0.94 -18.51 2.53
N HIS A 305 1.76 -18.63 3.59
CA HIS A 305 1.99 -19.91 4.24
C HIS A 305 1.14 -20.15 5.49
N TYR A 306 0.62 -19.11 6.13
CA TYR A 306 -0.01 -19.27 7.44
C TYR A 306 -1.50 -18.93 7.49
N LEU A 307 -2.04 -18.07 6.59
CA LEU A 307 -3.45 -17.71 6.64
C LEU A 307 -4.39 -18.90 6.43
N LYS A 308 -4.05 -19.82 5.53
CA LYS A 308 -4.90 -20.99 5.28
C LYS A 308 -5.07 -21.83 6.53
N GLU A 309 -3.98 -22.11 7.25
CA GLU A 309 -4.02 -22.86 8.49
C GLU A 309 -4.84 -22.13 9.55
N LEU A 310 -4.62 -20.84 9.74
CA LEU A 310 -5.34 -20.01 10.72
C LEU A 310 -6.84 -19.96 10.46
N VAL A 311 -7.27 -19.88 9.21
CA VAL A 311 -8.69 -19.92 8.84
C VAL A 311 -9.27 -21.31 9.05
N THR A 312 -8.59 -22.36 8.60
CA THR A 312 -9.11 -23.75 8.73
C THR A 312 -9.15 -24.24 10.16
N SER A 313 -8.28 -23.74 11.04
CA SER A 313 -8.35 -24.01 12.49
C SER A 313 -9.43 -23.21 13.22
N GLY A 314 -10.00 -22.18 12.57
CA GLY A 314 -10.98 -21.28 13.18
C GLY A 314 -10.38 -20.20 14.08
N GLU A 315 -9.07 -19.99 14.06
CA GLU A 315 -8.39 -18.92 14.81
C GLU A 315 -8.52 -17.55 14.12
N VAL A 316 -8.69 -17.55 12.81
CA VAL A 316 -9.02 -16.37 12.01
C VAL A 316 -10.35 -16.62 11.31
N ASP A 317 -11.28 -15.67 11.43
CA ASP A 317 -12.54 -15.73 10.71
C ASP A 317 -12.31 -15.51 9.21
N GLU A 318 -12.80 -16.40 8.36
CA GLU A 318 -12.68 -16.31 6.90
C GLU A 318 -13.26 -14.99 6.37
N THR A 319 -14.23 -14.40 7.07
CA THR A 319 -14.80 -13.09 6.68
C THR A 319 -13.76 -11.97 6.61
N LEU A 320 -12.66 -12.05 7.38
CA LEU A 320 -11.57 -11.08 7.29
C LEU A 320 -10.80 -11.21 5.97
N VAL A 321 -10.62 -12.44 5.49
CA VAL A 321 -10.02 -12.72 4.17
C VAL A 321 -10.96 -12.24 3.07
N ASP A 322 -12.26 -12.53 3.19
CA ASP A 322 -13.27 -12.10 2.22
C ASP A 322 -13.37 -10.57 2.11
N GLU A 323 -13.34 -9.86 3.24
CA GLU A 323 -13.28 -8.40 3.26
C GLU A 323 -12.07 -7.85 2.51
N ALA A 324 -10.89 -8.41 2.77
CA ALA A 324 -9.64 -7.98 2.14
C ALA A 324 -9.68 -8.22 0.63
N VAL A 325 -10.03 -9.44 0.22
CA VAL A 325 -10.11 -9.81 -1.20
C VAL A 325 -11.16 -9.00 -1.95
N LEU A 326 -12.31 -8.73 -1.33
CA LEU A 326 -13.34 -7.89 -1.97
C LEU A 326 -12.84 -6.47 -2.25
N ARG A 327 -12.04 -5.87 -1.33
CA ARG A 327 -11.41 -4.55 -1.57
C ARG A 327 -10.41 -4.62 -2.72
N ILE A 328 -9.59 -5.68 -2.77
CA ILE A 328 -8.63 -5.91 -3.85
C ILE A 328 -9.33 -6.07 -5.20
N LEU A 329 -10.41 -6.88 -5.25
CA LEU A 329 -11.20 -7.07 -6.47
C LEU A 329 -11.88 -5.78 -6.94
N LYS A 330 -12.38 -4.96 -6.01
CA LYS A 330 -12.93 -3.62 -6.32
C LYS A 330 -11.87 -2.73 -6.95
N LEU A 331 -10.68 -2.65 -6.35
CA LEU A 331 -9.58 -1.87 -6.91
C LEU A 331 -9.19 -2.35 -8.31
N LYS A 332 -9.06 -3.65 -8.52
CA LYS A 332 -8.79 -4.24 -9.84
C LYS A 332 -9.86 -3.93 -10.88
N ASN A 333 -11.12 -3.86 -10.46
CA ASN A 333 -12.24 -3.52 -11.33
C ASN A 333 -12.31 -2.02 -11.67
N ASP A 334 -11.71 -1.17 -10.84
CA ASP A 334 -11.63 0.28 -11.04
C ASP A 334 -10.45 0.70 -11.92
N LEU A 335 -9.48 -0.19 -12.13
CA LEU A 335 -8.27 -0.02 -12.96
C LEU A 335 -8.37 -0.78 -14.29
#